data_6630fdeae5976d397919507aa2aa73dd
#
_entry.id   6630fdeae5976d397919507aa2aa73dd
#
_cell.length_a   1.000
_cell.length_b   1.000
_cell.length_c   1.000
_cell.angle_alpha   90.00
_cell.angle_beta   90.00
_cell.angle_gamma   90.00
#
_symmetry.space_group_name_H-M   'P 1'
#
loop_
_entity.id
_entity.type
_entity.pdbx_description
1 polymer ?
#
loop_
_entity_poly.entity_id
_entity_poly.type
_entity_poly.pdbx_seq_one_letter_code
_entity_poly.pdbx_strand_id
1 'polypeptide(L)'
;MINHIQLREYIIRPSLKPLNLWEENSEELIIMTCAHETLGGTFLHELRGPACGIYEEEPATYKWVWDKIFSDFDKNCDPRNKLSDRILKSIGRPLATIPEIELIIVNLYY
;
A
#
# COMPACT_ATOMS: atom_id res chain seq x y z
N MET A 1 8.92 -14.93 -7.73
CA MET A 1 9.59 -13.92 -6.87
C MET A 1 9.79 -12.64 -7.65
N ILE A 2 9.46 -11.50 -7.07
CA ILE A 2 9.70 -10.18 -7.65
C ILE A 2 11.15 -9.77 -7.41
N ASN A 3 11.79 -9.17 -8.41
CA ASN A 3 13.13 -8.61 -8.25
C ASN A 3 13.06 -7.42 -7.27
N HIS A 4 13.71 -7.56 -6.11
CA HIS A 4 13.62 -6.55 -5.04
C HIS A 4 14.29 -5.22 -5.38
N ILE A 5 15.28 -5.21 -6.26
CA ILE A 5 15.92 -3.96 -6.72
C ILE A 5 14.92 -3.17 -7.57
N GLN A 6 14.24 -3.83 -8.49
CA GLN A 6 13.20 -3.21 -9.32
C GLN A 6 11.97 -2.82 -8.49
N LEU A 7 11.60 -3.62 -7.51
CA LEU A 7 10.51 -3.28 -6.59
C LEU A 7 10.80 -1.98 -5.84
N ARG A 8 12.03 -1.80 -5.35
CA ARG A 8 12.46 -0.54 -4.71
C ARG A 8 12.37 0.64 -5.66
N GLU A 9 12.99 0.51 -6.83
CA GLU A 9 13.21 1.61 -7.75
C GLU A 9 11.94 2.04 -8.50
N TYR A 10 11.12 1.08 -8.91
CA TYR A 10 9.98 1.35 -9.78
C TYR A 10 8.63 1.36 -9.06
N ILE A 11 8.53 0.83 -7.87
CA ILE A 11 7.26 0.74 -7.12
C ILE A 11 7.33 1.50 -5.80
N ILE A 12 8.22 1.11 -4.89
CA ILE A 12 8.23 1.65 -3.52
C ILE A 12 8.58 3.13 -3.50
N ARG A 13 9.71 3.51 -4.08
CA ARG A 13 10.14 4.91 -4.10
C ARG A 13 9.16 5.82 -4.84
N PRO A 14 8.70 5.48 -6.06
CA PRO A 14 7.69 6.28 -6.75
C PRO A 14 6.36 6.40 -6.01
N SER A 15 6.00 5.40 -5.18
CA SER A 15 4.77 5.43 -4.38
C SER A 15 4.90 6.32 -3.14
N LEU A 16 6.04 6.26 -2.44
CA LEU A 16 6.23 6.94 -1.15
C LEU A 16 6.72 8.38 -1.29
N LYS A 17 7.58 8.68 -2.27
CA LYS A 17 8.15 10.02 -2.46
C LYS A 17 7.10 11.10 -2.69
N PRO A 18 6.09 10.93 -3.57
CA PRO A 18 5.05 11.93 -3.75
C PRO A 18 4.22 12.18 -2.48
N LEU A 19 4.15 11.22 -1.58
CA LEU A 19 3.45 11.34 -0.30
C LEU A 19 4.34 11.93 0.82
N ASN A 20 5.62 12.16 0.52
CA ASN A 20 6.64 12.58 1.49
C ASN A 20 6.81 11.58 2.64
N LEU A 21 6.66 10.29 2.34
CA LEU A 21 6.78 9.18 3.28
C LEU A 21 8.01 8.30 3.03
N TRP A 22 8.82 8.62 2.01
CA TRP A 22 9.99 7.83 1.72
C TRP A 22 11.13 8.16 2.68
N GLU A 23 11.64 7.11 3.30
CA GLU A 23 12.89 7.07 4.06
C GLU A 23 13.55 5.72 3.79
N GLU A 24 14.85 5.63 4.00
CA GLU A 24 15.59 4.38 3.83
C GLU A 24 15.03 3.26 4.72
N ASN A 25 14.71 3.57 5.98
CA ASN A 25 14.14 2.62 6.93
C ASN A 25 12.72 2.18 6.54
N SER A 26 11.89 3.08 6.02
CA SER A 26 10.55 2.71 5.56
C SER A 26 10.61 1.81 4.33
N GLU A 27 11.52 2.07 3.40
CA GLU A 27 11.77 1.21 2.24
C GLU A 27 12.22 -0.20 2.67
N GLU A 28 13.17 -0.29 3.60
CA GLU A 28 13.64 -1.58 4.13
C GLU A 28 12.51 -2.35 4.82
N LEU A 29 11.69 -1.69 5.64
CA LEU A 29 10.54 -2.31 6.28
C LEU A 29 9.58 -2.91 5.26
N ILE A 30 9.27 -2.19 4.20
CA ILE A 30 8.36 -2.65 3.14
C ILE A 30 8.94 -3.87 2.42
N ILE A 31 10.23 -3.85 2.09
CA ILE A 31 10.90 -4.99 1.45
C ILE A 31 10.91 -6.22 2.36
N MET A 32 11.21 -6.04 3.65
CA MET A 32 11.22 -7.13 4.63
C MET A 32 9.83 -7.71 4.83
N THR A 33 8.80 -6.88 4.84
CA THR A 33 7.40 -7.33 4.93
C THR A 33 7.03 -8.18 3.73
N CYS A 34 7.35 -7.75 2.53
CA CYS A 34 7.13 -8.53 1.31
C CYS A 34 7.87 -9.88 1.37
N ALA A 35 9.11 -9.89 1.81
CA ALA A 35 9.90 -11.12 1.94
C ALA A 35 9.29 -12.10 2.94
N HIS A 36 8.79 -11.59 4.07
CA HIS A 36 8.17 -12.41 5.12
C HIS A 36 6.80 -12.93 4.71
N GLU A 37 5.93 -12.08 4.20
CA GLU A 37 4.51 -12.41 3.95
C GLU A 37 4.32 -13.29 2.70
N THR A 38 5.05 -13.03 1.64
CA THR A 38 4.82 -13.67 0.34
C THR A 38 6.07 -14.27 -0.30
N LEU A 39 7.14 -14.46 0.45
CA LEU A 39 8.43 -14.89 -0.09
C LEU A 39 8.89 -14.02 -1.27
N GLY A 40 8.83 -12.70 -1.08
CA GLY A 40 9.23 -11.75 -2.10
C GLY A 40 8.28 -11.68 -3.30
N GLY A 41 6.98 -11.82 -3.08
CA GLY A 41 5.96 -11.74 -4.12
C GLY A 41 5.77 -13.04 -4.90
N THR A 42 6.18 -14.18 -4.35
CA THR A 42 5.91 -15.49 -4.94
C THR A 42 4.42 -15.82 -4.94
N PHE A 43 3.71 -15.40 -3.91
CA PHE A 43 2.27 -15.57 -3.76
C PHE A 43 1.58 -14.22 -3.78
N LEU A 44 0.50 -14.10 -4.57
CA LEU A 44 -0.29 -12.87 -4.68
C LEU A 44 -1.65 -12.96 -3.97
N HIS A 45 -1.96 -14.14 -3.46
CA HIS A 45 -3.15 -14.42 -2.67
C HIS A 45 -2.82 -15.46 -1.62
N GLU A 46 -3.33 -15.29 -0.42
CA GLU A 46 -3.16 -16.28 0.64
C GLU A 46 -3.78 -17.62 0.25
N LEU A 47 -3.02 -18.71 0.43
CA LEU A 47 -3.47 -20.04 -0.03
C LEU A 47 -4.73 -20.54 0.67
N ARG A 48 -4.98 -20.13 1.92
CA ARG A 48 -6.10 -20.58 2.76
C ARG A 48 -6.81 -19.46 3.49
N GLY A 49 -6.75 -18.24 2.99
CA GLY A 49 -7.33 -17.09 3.64
C GLY A 49 -7.68 -15.96 2.69
N PRO A 50 -8.24 -14.85 3.21
CA PRO A 50 -8.72 -13.73 2.41
C PRO A 50 -7.65 -12.73 2.02
N ALA A 51 -6.42 -12.84 2.53
CA ALA A 51 -5.37 -11.86 2.33
C ALA A 51 -4.88 -11.82 0.88
N CYS A 52 -4.65 -10.62 0.38
CA CYS A 52 -4.34 -10.34 -1.03
C CYS A 52 -3.07 -9.51 -1.19
N GLY A 53 -2.44 -9.66 -2.36
CA GLY A 53 -1.28 -8.89 -2.74
C GLY A 53 0.03 -9.38 -2.11
N ILE A 54 1.13 -8.75 -2.48
CA ILE A 54 2.48 -9.13 -2.03
C ILE A 54 2.72 -8.87 -0.53
N TYR A 55 1.85 -8.09 0.10
CA TYR A 55 1.88 -7.77 1.54
C TYR A 55 0.83 -8.51 2.35
N GLU A 56 0.09 -9.45 1.74
CA GLU A 56 -0.93 -10.27 2.39
C GLU A 56 -1.94 -9.42 3.19
N GLU A 57 -2.48 -8.39 2.57
CA GLU A 57 -3.45 -7.52 3.21
C GLU A 57 -4.86 -8.09 3.11
N GLU A 58 -5.54 -8.21 4.27
CA GLU A 58 -6.95 -8.60 4.29
C GLU A 58 -7.85 -7.44 3.86
N PRO A 59 -8.91 -7.70 3.07
CA PRO A 59 -9.85 -6.66 2.65
C PRO A 59 -10.48 -5.90 3.81
N ALA A 60 -10.78 -6.56 4.92
CA ALA A 60 -11.31 -5.93 6.13
C ALA A 60 -10.28 -4.97 6.76
N THR A 61 -9.01 -5.33 6.79
CA THR A 61 -7.92 -4.47 7.28
C THR A 61 -7.72 -3.26 6.38
N TYR A 62 -7.73 -3.44 5.08
CA TYR A 62 -7.68 -2.36 4.08
C TYR A 62 -8.77 -1.33 4.33
N LYS A 63 -10.02 -1.80 4.47
CA LYS A 63 -11.16 -0.94 4.75
C LYS A 63 -11.02 -0.21 6.09
N TRP A 64 -10.59 -0.91 7.13
CA TRP A 64 -10.39 -0.33 8.46
C TRP A 64 -9.31 0.76 8.46
N VAL A 65 -8.19 0.53 7.78
CA VAL A 65 -7.10 1.52 7.65
C VAL A 65 -7.63 2.78 6.97
N TRP A 66 -8.38 2.62 5.89
CA TRP A 66 -8.96 3.75 5.17
C TRP A 66 -9.98 4.51 6.02
N ASP A 67 -10.92 3.80 6.62
CA ASP A 67 -12.03 4.41 7.35
C ASP A 67 -11.60 5.04 8.69
N LYS A 68 -10.58 4.49 9.34
CA LYS A 68 -10.13 4.93 10.67
C LYS A 68 -8.81 5.69 10.63
N ILE A 69 -7.76 5.08 10.15
CA ILE A 69 -6.40 5.65 10.24
C ILE A 69 -6.29 6.89 9.36
N PHE A 70 -6.64 6.81 8.09
CA PHE A 70 -6.55 7.94 7.17
C PHE A 70 -7.57 9.02 7.51
N SER A 71 -8.78 8.65 7.89
CA SER A 71 -9.80 9.59 8.31
C SER A 71 -9.38 10.37 9.56
N ASP A 72 -8.81 9.72 10.55
CA ASP A 72 -8.34 10.37 11.77
C ASP A 72 -7.12 11.26 11.49
N PHE A 73 -6.21 10.81 10.65
CA PHE A 73 -5.08 11.63 10.20
C PHE A 73 -5.58 12.91 9.50
N ASP A 74 -6.51 12.79 8.57
CA ASP A 74 -7.03 13.91 7.79
C ASP A 74 -7.79 14.94 8.66
N LYS A 75 -8.44 14.48 9.72
CA LYS A 75 -9.12 15.39 10.67
C LYS A 75 -8.15 16.24 11.47
N ASN A 76 -6.94 15.77 11.70
CA ASN A 76 -5.94 16.40 12.56
C ASN A 76 -4.83 17.13 11.77
N CYS A 77 -4.88 17.13 10.46
CA CYS A 77 -3.90 17.82 9.61
C CYS A 77 -4.44 19.12 8.99
N ASP A 78 -3.54 19.90 8.41
CA ASP A 78 -3.93 21.08 7.61
C ASP A 78 -4.86 20.60 6.46
N PRO A 79 -6.05 21.22 6.28
CA PRO A 79 -6.99 20.86 5.21
C PRO A 79 -6.38 20.84 3.81
N ARG A 80 -5.30 21.59 3.58
CA ARG A 80 -4.58 21.63 2.31
C ARG A 80 -3.61 20.48 2.12
N ASN A 81 -3.39 19.66 3.15
CA ASN A 81 -2.37 18.62 3.18
C ASN A 81 -2.91 17.26 3.64
N LYS A 82 -4.16 16.97 3.31
CA LYS A 82 -4.78 15.69 3.64
C LYS A 82 -4.09 14.54 2.93
N LEU A 83 -3.82 13.46 3.66
CA LEU A 83 -3.19 12.27 3.11
C LEU A 83 -4.07 11.60 2.06
N SER A 84 -5.39 11.52 2.31
CA SER A 84 -6.36 10.99 1.35
C SER A 84 -6.34 11.74 0.02
N ASP A 85 -6.24 13.06 0.03
CA ASP A 85 -6.15 13.88 -1.19
C ASP A 85 -4.85 13.63 -1.96
N ARG A 86 -3.74 13.44 -1.25
CA ARG A 86 -2.45 13.13 -1.87
C ARG A 86 -2.45 11.74 -2.51
N ILE A 87 -3.04 10.76 -1.84
CA ILE A 87 -3.22 9.41 -2.37
C ILE A 87 -4.12 9.45 -3.60
N LEU A 88 -5.27 10.13 -3.51
CA LEU A 88 -6.21 10.27 -4.61
C LEU A 88 -5.57 10.93 -5.84
N LYS A 89 -4.77 11.97 -5.66
CA LYS A 89 -3.99 12.59 -6.74
C LYS A 89 -3.02 11.61 -7.41
N SER A 90 -2.37 10.77 -6.61
CA SER A 90 -1.40 9.79 -7.09
C SER A 90 -2.06 8.67 -7.89
N ILE A 91 -3.24 8.23 -7.47
CA ILE A 91 -3.96 7.07 -8.04
C ILE A 91 -4.94 7.48 -9.15
N GLY A 92 -5.52 8.68 -9.04
CA GLY A 92 -6.55 9.18 -9.95
C GLY A 92 -7.98 8.69 -9.64
N ARG A 93 -8.18 7.92 -8.56
CA ARG A 93 -9.51 7.52 -8.08
C ARG A 93 -9.50 7.18 -6.58
N PRO A 94 -10.66 7.28 -5.88
CA PRO A 94 -10.74 6.92 -4.47
C PRO A 94 -10.44 5.44 -4.22
N LEU A 95 -9.55 5.14 -3.28
CA LEU A 95 -9.21 3.77 -2.89
C LEU A 95 -10.43 2.98 -2.42
N ALA A 96 -11.34 3.62 -1.67
CA ALA A 96 -12.54 2.98 -1.16
C ALA A 96 -13.48 2.44 -2.26
N THR A 97 -13.30 2.87 -3.51
CA THR A 97 -14.09 2.38 -4.65
C THR A 97 -13.40 1.26 -5.42
N ILE A 98 -12.20 0.86 -5.01
CA ILE A 98 -11.47 -0.21 -5.69
C ILE A 98 -12.06 -1.56 -5.26
N PRO A 99 -12.53 -2.39 -6.21
CA PRO A 99 -13.00 -3.73 -5.89
C PRO A 99 -11.91 -4.57 -5.23
N GLU A 100 -12.30 -5.49 -4.37
CA GLU A 100 -11.39 -6.40 -3.68
C GLU A 100 -10.43 -7.12 -4.63
N ILE A 101 -10.93 -7.55 -5.79
CA ILE A 101 -10.11 -8.24 -6.80
C ILE A 101 -8.94 -7.38 -7.30
N GLU A 102 -9.09 -6.06 -7.28
CA GLU A 102 -8.04 -5.14 -7.71
C GLU A 102 -6.97 -4.91 -6.64
N LEU A 103 -7.23 -5.27 -5.38
CA LEU A 103 -6.24 -5.14 -4.30
C LEU A 103 -4.94 -5.89 -4.62
N ILE A 104 -5.03 -7.00 -5.33
CA ILE A 104 -3.85 -7.77 -5.76
C ILE A 104 -2.94 -6.91 -6.64
N ILE A 105 -3.51 -6.12 -7.53
CA ILE A 105 -2.77 -5.23 -8.43
C ILE A 105 -2.37 -3.95 -7.72
N VAL A 106 -3.31 -3.33 -7.02
CA VAL A 106 -3.10 -2.04 -6.34
C VAL A 106 -2.13 -2.17 -5.16
N ASN A 107 -2.10 -3.33 -4.52
CA ASN A 107 -1.19 -3.61 -3.40
C ASN A 107 0.31 -3.50 -3.79
N LEU A 108 0.63 -3.58 -5.08
CA LEU A 108 1.99 -3.28 -5.57
C LEU A 108 2.35 -1.79 -5.46
N TYR A 109 1.35 -0.91 -5.42
CA TYR A 109 1.52 0.54 -5.36
C TYR A 109 1.22 1.12 -3.98
N TYR A 110 0.34 0.50 -3.24
CA TYR A 110 -0.27 1.02 -2.03
C TYR A 110 -0.25 0.05 -0.86
#